data_1decd19f17cd7fb921e85172b0407116
#
_entry.id   1decd19f17cd7fb921e85172b0407116
#
_cell.length_a   1.000
_cell.length_b   1.000
_cell.length_c   1.000
_cell.angle_alpha   90.00
_cell.angle_beta   90.00
_cell.angle_gamma   90.00
#
_symmetry.space_group_name_H-M   'P 1'
#
loop_
_entity.id
_entity.type
_entity.pdbx_description
1 polymer ?
#
loop_
_entity_poly.entity_id
_entity_poly.type
_entity_poly.pdbx_seq_one_letter_code
_entity_poly.pdbx_strand_id
1 'polypeptide(L)'
;MEKLYGIPKFAQMENITHQDATYYGKEVEIIVDYAFSRLFNVQIELQQWKSGDSLFKEFIDQGKEGLHSIGIYVDNLDSYIGEFKKRGIDVLQTGQIGKYKFVYLDTEETFGALLEIGETLKRKRKK
;
A
#
# COMPACT_ATOMS: atom_id res chain seq x y z
N MET A 1 21.16 -4.88 0.13
CA MET A 1 20.79 -3.45 0.27
C MET A 1 21.32 -2.83 1.57
N GLU A 2 21.15 -3.49 2.71
CA GLU A 2 21.60 -2.98 4.01
C GLU A 2 23.09 -2.64 4.07
N LYS A 3 23.94 -3.55 3.60
CA LYS A 3 25.40 -3.38 3.65
C LYS A 3 25.93 -2.35 2.65
N LEU A 4 25.29 -2.26 1.47
CA LEU A 4 25.75 -1.39 0.38
C LEU A 4 25.38 0.07 0.58
N TYR A 5 24.23 0.33 1.20
CA TYR A 5 23.66 1.68 1.28
C TYR A 5 23.54 2.21 2.71
N GLY A 6 24.06 1.46 3.70
CA GLY A 6 23.95 1.88 5.09
C GLY A 6 22.53 1.94 5.62
N ILE A 7 21.60 1.19 5.00
CA ILE A 7 20.21 1.15 5.43
C ILE A 7 20.08 0.25 6.67
N PRO A 8 19.33 0.65 7.70
CA PRO A 8 19.11 -0.20 8.87
C PRO A 8 18.50 -1.55 8.48
N LYS A 9 18.69 -2.54 9.33
CA LYS A 9 18.18 -3.89 9.11
C LYS A 9 16.66 -3.89 8.89
N PHE A 10 16.21 -4.65 7.88
CA PHE A 10 14.79 -4.78 7.58
C PHE A 10 14.08 -5.66 8.60
N ALA A 11 12.92 -5.18 9.09
CA ALA A 11 11.99 -6.00 9.85
C ALA A 11 11.08 -6.74 8.85
N GLN A 12 10.92 -8.05 9.04
CA GLN A 12 10.16 -8.88 8.09
C GLN A 12 8.83 -9.32 8.68
N MET A 13 7.80 -9.34 7.84
CA MET A 13 6.48 -9.89 8.15
C MET A 13 6.05 -10.79 7.00
N GLU A 14 5.81 -12.06 7.28
CA GLU A 14 5.48 -13.04 6.24
C GLU A 14 4.00 -13.38 6.21
N ASN A 15 3.50 -13.69 5.01
CA ASN A 15 2.14 -14.18 4.77
C ASN A 15 1.07 -13.27 5.38
N ILE A 16 1.18 -11.98 5.13
CA ILE A 16 0.21 -11.00 5.63
C ILE A 16 -0.98 -10.98 4.69
N THR A 17 -2.15 -11.31 5.22
CA THR A 17 -3.42 -11.24 4.49
C THR A 17 -4.00 -9.85 4.64
N HIS A 18 -4.34 -9.23 3.50
CA HIS A 18 -5.05 -7.96 3.52
C HIS A 18 -6.51 -8.21 3.89
N GLN A 19 -6.98 -7.55 4.96
CA GLN A 19 -8.38 -7.63 5.39
C GLN A 19 -9.24 -6.73 4.52
N ASP A 20 -10.47 -7.15 4.25
CA ASP A 20 -11.45 -6.38 3.47
C ASP A 20 -10.88 -5.87 2.15
N ALA A 21 -10.07 -6.70 1.49
CA ALA A 21 -9.38 -6.30 0.27
C ALA A 21 -10.31 -6.31 -0.92
N THR A 22 -10.19 -5.27 -1.75
CA THR A 22 -10.85 -5.22 -3.06
C THR A 22 -9.84 -4.90 -4.16
N TYR A 23 -10.15 -5.37 -5.36
CA TYR A 23 -9.36 -5.12 -6.56
C TYR A 23 -10.32 -4.80 -7.70
N TYR A 24 -10.28 -3.55 -8.17
CA TYR A 24 -11.26 -2.99 -9.11
C TYR A 24 -12.71 -3.23 -8.65
N GLY A 25 -12.94 -3.02 -7.34
CA GLY A 25 -14.25 -3.15 -6.73
C GLY A 25 -14.69 -4.57 -6.38
N LYS A 26 -13.91 -5.59 -6.73
CA LYS A 26 -14.23 -7.00 -6.39
C LYS A 26 -13.52 -7.40 -5.11
N GLU A 27 -14.20 -8.13 -4.26
CA GLU A 27 -13.59 -8.74 -3.08
C GLU A 27 -12.54 -9.77 -3.51
N VAL A 28 -11.35 -9.67 -2.93
CA VAL A 28 -10.23 -10.58 -3.24
C VAL A 28 -9.51 -10.96 -1.95
N GLU A 29 -8.78 -12.06 -2.00
CA GLU A 29 -7.84 -12.42 -0.94
C GLU A 29 -6.43 -12.13 -1.46
N ILE A 30 -5.72 -11.25 -0.78
CA ILE A 30 -4.36 -10.84 -1.15
C ILE A 30 -3.42 -11.19 0.00
N ILE A 31 -2.36 -11.91 -0.33
CA ILE A 31 -1.31 -12.29 0.64
C ILE A 31 0.03 -11.77 0.13
N VAL A 32 0.74 -11.05 0.98
CA VAL A 32 2.02 -10.40 0.66
C VAL A 32 3.00 -10.59 1.81
N ASP A 33 4.26 -10.82 1.48
CA ASP A 33 5.35 -10.72 2.44
C ASP A 33 5.89 -9.29 2.40
N TYR A 34 6.17 -8.75 3.58
CA TYR A 34 6.69 -7.40 3.74
C TYR A 34 8.03 -7.39 4.44
N ALA A 35 8.85 -6.42 4.06
CA ALA A 35 10.04 -6.06 4.82
C ALA A 35 10.12 -4.54 4.90
N PHE A 36 10.39 -4.02 6.09
CA PHE A 36 10.39 -2.59 6.37
C PHE A 36 11.74 -2.13 6.88
N SER A 37 12.19 -0.98 6.43
CA SER A 37 13.33 -0.28 6.99
C SER A 37 13.12 1.23 6.86
N ARG A 38 14.05 2.00 7.38
CA ARG A 38 14.03 3.46 7.26
C ARG A 38 15.31 3.97 6.67
N LEU A 39 15.18 4.97 5.80
CA LEU A 39 16.28 5.77 5.31
C LEU A 39 15.92 7.23 5.56
N PHE A 40 16.62 7.87 6.51
CA PHE A 40 16.25 9.20 7.02
C PHE A 40 14.81 9.20 7.59
N ASN A 41 13.93 10.02 7.07
CA ASN A 41 12.52 10.07 7.49
C ASN A 41 11.57 9.34 6.55
N VAL A 42 12.11 8.55 5.61
CA VAL A 42 11.32 7.78 4.66
C VAL A 42 11.33 6.31 5.04
N GLN A 43 10.16 5.69 5.10
CA GLN A 43 10.05 4.25 5.28
C GLN A 43 10.19 3.55 3.93
N ILE A 44 11.09 2.57 3.88
CA ILE A 44 11.25 1.71 2.71
C ILE A 44 10.50 0.44 2.98
N GLU A 45 9.61 0.06 2.07
CA GLU A 45 8.81 -1.15 2.17
C GLU A 45 9.08 -2.04 0.97
N LEU A 46 9.61 -3.23 1.22
CA LEU A 46 9.77 -4.26 0.21
C LEU A 46 8.55 -5.17 0.27
N GLN A 47 7.99 -5.47 -0.89
CA GLN A 47 6.78 -6.28 -0.99
C GLN A 47 7.02 -7.46 -1.92
N GLN A 48 6.68 -8.66 -1.45
CA GLN A 48 6.69 -9.85 -2.28
C GLN A 48 5.27 -10.41 -2.38
N TRP A 49 4.70 -10.35 -3.58
CA TRP A 49 3.39 -10.94 -3.84
C TRP A 49 3.44 -12.45 -3.66
N LYS A 50 2.49 -12.98 -2.91
CA LYS A 50 2.35 -14.41 -2.67
C LYS A 50 1.13 -14.98 -3.39
N SER A 51 -0.02 -14.32 -3.27
CA SER A 51 -1.23 -14.75 -3.95
C SER A 51 -2.26 -13.61 -4.05
N GLY A 52 -3.20 -13.78 -4.95
CA GLY A 52 -4.37 -12.93 -5.10
C GLY A 52 -4.25 -11.91 -6.24
N ASP A 53 -5.35 -11.69 -6.94
CA ASP A 53 -5.44 -10.64 -7.95
C ASP A 53 -5.27 -9.29 -7.29
N SER A 54 -4.32 -8.50 -7.81
CA SER A 54 -3.89 -7.27 -7.16
C SER A 54 -3.03 -6.42 -8.09
N LEU A 55 -2.81 -5.18 -7.69
CA LEU A 55 -1.84 -4.32 -8.37
C LEU A 55 -0.41 -4.87 -8.27
N PHE A 56 -0.12 -5.62 -7.21
CA PHE A 56 1.19 -6.30 -7.07
C PHE A 56 1.39 -7.35 -8.15
N LYS A 57 0.37 -8.17 -8.39
CA LYS A 57 0.39 -9.20 -9.44
C LYS A 57 0.54 -8.57 -10.82
N GLU A 58 -0.22 -7.50 -11.11
CA GLU A 58 -0.11 -6.76 -12.37
C GLU A 58 1.30 -6.26 -12.62
N PHE A 59 1.93 -5.69 -11.59
CA PHE A 59 3.28 -5.16 -11.67
C PHE A 59 4.29 -6.24 -12.07
N ILE A 60 4.20 -7.40 -11.43
CA ILE A 60 5.07 -8.55 -11.73
C ILE A 60 4.78 -9.13 -13.12
N ASP A 61 3.52 -9.29 -13.46
CA ASP A 61 3.09 -9.84 -14.75
C ASP A 61 3.52 -8.96 -15.93
N GLN A 62 3.68 -7.66 -15.70
CA GLN A 62 4.19 -6.71 -16.68
C GLN A 62 5.72 -6.73 -16.79
N GLY A 63 6.38 -7.57 -16.00
CA GLY A 63 7.85 -7.66 -15.99
C GLY A 63 8.54 -6.50 -15.31
N LYS A 64 7.82 -5.72 -14.51
CA LYS A 64 8.37 -4.56 -13.82
C LYS A 64 9.10 -4.96 -12.55
N GLU A 65 10.15 -4.22 -12.24
CA GLU A 65 10.89 -4.29 -10.99
C GLU A 65 11.13 -2.86 -10.48
N GLY A 66 11.41 -2.73 -9.19
CA GLY A 66 11.71 -1.45 -8.58
C GLY A 66 10.51 -0.78 -7.94
N LEU A 67 10.37 0.52 -8.14
CA LEU A 67 9.33 1.30 -7.44
C LEU A 67 7.93 0.93 -7.91
N HIS A 68 7.10 0.48 -6.97
CA HIS A 68 5.71 0.15 -7.22
C HIS A 68 4.79 1.33 -6.91
N SER A 69 4.97 1.97 -5.76
CA SER A 69 4.07 3.00 -5.28
C SER A 69 4.74 3.93 -4.28
N ILE A 70 4.10 5.07 -4.07
CA ILE A 70 4.48 6.02 -3.02
C ILE A 70 3.31 6.09 -2.04
N GLY A 71 3.61 5.91 -0.75
CA GLY A 71 2.60 5.91 0.29
C GLY A 71 2.62 7.19 1.12
N ILE A 72 1.43 7.67 1.46
CA ILE A 72 1.23 8.85 2.32
C ILE A 72 0.23 8.50 3.41
N TYR A 73 0.55 8.86 4.65
CA TYR A 73 -0.37 8.74 5.77
C TYR A 73 -1.28 9.96 5.83
N VAL A 74 -2.57 9.73 6.02
CA VAL A 74 -3.57 10.79 6.17
C VAL A 74 -4.39 10.56 7.43
N ASP A 75 -5.06 11.59 7.90
CA ASP A 75 -5.86 11.55 9.13
C ASP A 75 -7.33 11.18 8.90
N ASN A 76 -7.83 11.35 7.68
CA ASN A 76 -9.20 10.99 7.30
C ASN A 76 -9.21 10.44 5.89
N LEU A 77 -9.09 9.12 5.78
CA LEU A 77 -8.98 8.44 4.49
C LEU A 77 -10.18 8.68 3.58
N ASP A 78 -11.39 8.58 4.13
CA ASP A 78 -12.62 8.73 3.33
C ASP A 78 -12.73 10.13 2.71
N SER A 79 -12.30 11.15 3.44
CA SER A 79 -12.29 12.52 2.95
C SER A 79 -11.35 12.69 1.75
N TYR A 80 -10.16 12.12 1.83
CA TYR A 80 -9.19 12.15 0.73
C TYR A 80 -9.67 11.34 -0.48
N ILE A 81 -10.27 10.18 -0.26
CA ILE A 81 -10.87 9.38 -1.35
C ILE A 81 -11.93 10.20 -2.09
N GLY A 82 -12.80 10.88 -1.35
CA GLY A 82 -13.83 11.73 -1.93
C GLY A 82 -13.27 12.89 -2.76
N GLU A 83 -12.21 13.53 -2.28
CA GLU A 83 -11.55 14.61 -3.01
C GLU A 83 -10.89 14.13 -4.30
N PHE A 84 -10.22 12.99 -4.27
CA PHE A 84 -9.63 12.40 -5.48
C PHE A 84 -10.70 12.01 -6.49
N LYS A 85 -11.81 11.44 -6.02
CA LYS A 85 -12.92 11.04 -6.90
C LYS A 85 -13.52 12.25 -7.62
N LYS A 86 -13.66 13.38 -6.95
CA LYS A 86 -14.12 14.62 -7.57
C LYS A 86 -13.21 15.07 -8.71
N ARG A 87 -11.95 14.71 -8.66
CA ARG A 87 -10.93 15.04 -9.67
C ARG A 87 -10.76 13.95 -10.72
N GLY A 88 -11.64 12.94 -10.73
CA GLY A 88 -11.60 11.86 -11.70
C GLY A 88 -10.60 10.75 -11.38
N ILE A 89 -10.09 10.69 -10.16
CA ILE A 89 -9.14 9.67 -9.74
C ILE A 89 -9.86 8.63 -8.88
N ASP A 90 -9.93 7.40 -9.39
CA ASP A 90 -10.63 6.30 -8.73
C ASP A 90 -9.71 5.46 -7.85
N VAL A 91 -10.32 4.72 -6.93
CA VAL A 91 -9.64 3.71 -6.13
C VAL A 91 -9.52 2.42 -6.93
N LEU A 92 -8.32 1.88 -7.05
CA LEU A 92 -8.07 0.61 -7.74
C LEU A 92 -8.05 -0.58 -6.81
N GLN A 93 -7.52 -0.41 -5.60
CA GLN A 93 -7.35 -1.49 -4.65
C GLN A 93 -7.48 -0.97 -3.24
N THR A 94 -8.12 -1.76 -2.37
CA THR A 94 -8.23 -1.43 -0.95
C THR A 94 -7.72 -2.59 -0.11
N GLY A 95 -7.40 -2.32 1.14
CA GLY A 95 -7.04 -3.34 2.09
C GLY A 95 -6.89 -2.76 3.49
N GLN A 96 -6.70 -3.66 4.44
CA GLN A 96 -6.43 -3.32 5.83
C GLN A 96 -5.48 -4.34 6.42
N ILE A 97 -4.48 -3.86 7.12
CA ILE A 97 -3.54 -4.69 7.86
C ILE A 97 -3.56 -4.19 9.29
N GLY A 98 -4.12 -5.00 10.21
CA GLY A 98 -4.34 -4.56 11.58
C GLY A 98 -5.17 -3.29 11.63
N LYS A 99 -4.62 -2.21 12.16
CA LYS A 99 -5.30 -0.92 12.25
C LYS A 99 -5.02 0.02 11.07
N TYR A 100 -4.16 -0.38 10.16
CA TYR A 100 -3.81 0.42 9.00
C TYR A 100 -4.72 0.09 7.84
N LYS A 101 -5.57 1.05 7.47
CA LYS A 101 -6.48 0.95 6.33
C LYS A 101 -5.94 1.78 5.18
N PHE A 102 -5.88 1.21 3.99
CA PHE A 102 -5.24 1.88 2.85
C PHE A 102 -5.97 1.64 1.55
N VAL A 103 -5.73 2.54 0.61
CA VAL A 103 -6.20 2.41 -0.77
C VAL A 103 -5.08 2.79 -1.73
N TYR A 104 -5.10 2.18 -2.90
CA TYR A 104 -4.25 2.57 -4.04
C TYR A 104 -5.13 3.32 -5.05
N LEU A 105 -4.62 4.44 -5.53
CA LEU A 105 -5.32 5.34 -6.44
C LEU A 105 -4.79 5.22 -7.87
N ASP A 106 -5.67 5.48 -8.84
CA ASP A 106 -5.34 5.44 -10.26
C ASP A 106 -4.58 6.71 -10.67
N THR A 107 -3.31 6.79 -10.30
CA THR A 107 -2.47 7.97 -10.44
C THR A 107 -1.25 7.77 -11.34
N GLU A 108 -1.06 6.59 -11.91
CA GLU A 108 0.16 6.28 -12.66
C GLU A 108 0.36 7.21 -13.87
N GLU A 109 -0.70 7.49 -14.61
CA GLU A 109 -0.63 8.42 -15.75
C GLU A 109 -0.38 9.86 -15.32
N THR A 110 -0.92 10.26 -14.16
CA THR A 110 -0.82 11.63 -13.68
C THR A 110 0.54 11.94 -13.05
N PHE A 111 1.04 11.01 -12.21
CA PHE A 111 2.24 11.23 -11.40
C PHE A 111 3.42 10.31 -11.76
N GLY A 112 3.21 9.38 -12.68
CA GLY A 112 4.24 8.39 -13.03
C GLY A 112 4.38 7.25 -12.03
N ALA A 113 3.57 7.22 -10.98
CA ALA A 113 3.57 6.16 -9.97
C ALA A 113 2.19 6.03 -9.35
N LEU A 114 1.91 4.84 -8.81
CA LEU A 114 0.72 4.63 -8.01
C LEU A 114 0.86 5.34 -6.67
N LEU A 115 -0.19 6.01 -6.24
CA LEU A 115 -0.24 6.64 -4.93
C LEU A 115 -1.06 5.76 -3.99
N GLU A 116 -0.46 5.40 -2.85
CA GLU A 116 -1.16 4.77 -1.75
C GLU A 116 -1.44 5.83 -0.69
N ILE A 117 -2.68 5.89 -0.23
CA ILE A 117 -3.01 6.70 0.94
C ILE A 117 -3.59 5.79 2.01
N GLY A 118 -3.24 6.05 3.25
CA GLY A 118 -3.66 5.20 4.35
C GLY A 118 -3.83 5.94 5.65
N GLU A 119 -4.66 5.36 6.49
CA GLU A 119 -5.01 5.89 7.80
C GLU A 119 -4.84 4.81 8.85
N THR A 120 -4.18 5.15 9.96
CA THR A 120 -4.14 4.26 11.12
C THR A 120 -5.36 4.54 11.97
N LEU A 121 -6.23 3.53 12.13
CA LEU A 121 -7.46 3.65 12.91
C LEU A 121 -7.13 3.80 14.39
N LYS A 122 -7.74 4.79 15.03
CA LYS A 122 -7.52 5.06 16.45
C LYS A 122 -8.35 4.11 17.31
N ARG A 123 -7.77 3.68 18.46
CA ARG A 123 -8.55 2.99 19.46
C ARG A 123 -9.66 3.90 19.96
N LYS A 124 -10.89 3.38 20.05
CA LYS A 124 -11.94 4.06 20.78
C LYS A 124 -11.51 4.14 22.25
N ARG A 125 -11.45 5.37 22.79
CA ARG A 125 -11.21 5.54 24.21
C ARG A 125 -12.39 4.94 24.97
N LYS A 126 -12.10 4.04 25.89
CA LYS A 126 -13.09 3.61 26.87
C LYS A 126 -13.35 4.80 27.79
N LYS A 127 -14.57 5.23 27.83
CA LYS A 127 -15.00 6.22 28.82
C LYS A 127 -15.18 5.54 30.17
#